data_9b3b639e0a4d8a167d6ee47551f5ea2d
#
_entry.id   9b3b639e0a4d8a167d6ee47551f5ea2d
#
_cell.length_a   1.000
_cell.length_b   1.000
_cell.length_c   1.000
_cell.angle_alpha   90.00
_cell.angle_beta   90.00
_cell.angle_gamma   90.00
#
_symmetry.space_group_name_H-M   'P 1'
#
loop_
_entity.id
_entity.type
_entity.pdbx_description
1 polymer ?
#
loop_
_entity_poly.entity_id
_entity_poly.type
_entity_poly.pdbx_seq_one_letter_code
_entity_poly.pdbx_strand_id
1 'polypeptide(L)'
;METKIAIGNFQKLTSNSLAIIVLFCDKDYQYIPSLLSNIHNRVCCSYELILVDNREKYKEVSIPEIEDFFKTHKGKCISKGKNLCQLGAKKLALDYVTSKYVWFVDGDDDICGVISDSLLASCKSDIVAFNYVYNNESEKRIIYQESFYKNRTRRNKFKFRTDSYLEHSCVTCWNKWFKKSLLHKIFKNIPDHLKVSCNEDVYICCAALNNANTIDERRDFIYINNPHRGISNNNTIDSIDRFKMIIQGWEDSIKLFKIEFPFNTKLFNYENKRACDIKYFLGRMYISKKEIWGQELELISKIFSKEEILEAAHNFVYKGSLVTLSRDEELQNSFKQYVNDFFVS
;
A
#
# COMPACT_ATOMS: atom_id res chain seq x y z
N MET A 1 -15.89 9.82 -19.98
CA MET A 1 -16.74 8.93 -19.17
C MET A 1 -17.18 9.69 -17.93
N GLU A 2 -18.46 9.78 -17.69
CA GLU A 2 -19.00 10.39 -16.49
C GLU A 2 -18.68 9.55 -15.27
N THR A 3 -18.43 10.22 -14.13
CA THR A 3 -18.25 9.55 -12.85
C THR A 3 -19.61 9.19 -12.32
N LYS A 4 -19.91 7.90 -12.14
CA LYS A 4 -21.11 7.48 -11.44
C LYS A 4 -20.88 7.61 -9.94
N ILE A 5 -21.79 8.27 -9.22
CA ILE A 5 -21.70 8.50 -7.78
C ILE A 5 -23.03 8.10 -7.16
N ALA A 6 -23.01 7.07 -6.31
CA ALA A 6 -24.10 6.82 -5.38
C ALA A 6 -23.86 7.61 -4.08
N ILE A 7 -24.83 8.34 -3.61
CA ILE A 7 -24.70 9.27 -2.46
C ILE A 7 -25.61 8.81 -1.34
N GLY A 8 -25.06 8.58 -0.16
CA GLY A 8 -25.80 8.31 1.07
C GLY A 8 -26.13 9.58 1.86
N ASN A 9 -26.93 9.42 2.93
CA ASN A 9 -27.44 10.50 3.76
C ASN A 9 -26.33 11.38 4.38
N PHE A 10 -26.53 12.70 4.35
CA PHE A 10 -25.55 13.68 4.83
C PHE A 10 -25.88 14.20 6.23
N GLN A 11 -25.26 13.62 7.26
CA GLN A 11 -25.09 14.38 8.51
C GLN A 11 -23.91 15.36 8.36
N LYS A 12 -24.03 16.55 8.99
CA LYS A 12 -22.95 17.54 8.99
C LYS A 12 -21.75 16.96 9.72
N LEU A 13 -20.62 16.80 9.01
CA LEU A 13 -19.37 16.34 9.62
C LEU A 13 -18.86 17.37 10.62
N THR A 14 -18.29 16.89 11.72
CA THR A 14 -17.57 17.75 12.66
C THR A 14 -16.24 18.20 12.04
N SER A 15 -15.67 19.30 12.54
CA SER A 15 -14.37 19.80 12.10
C SER A 15 -13.21 18.80 12.33
N ASN A 16 -13.46 17.74 13.10
CA ASN A 16 -12.51 16.68 13.37
C ASN A 16 -13.15 15.34 12.97
N SER A 17 -13.09 15.01 11.68
CA SER A 17 -13.71 13.83 11.08
C SER A 17 -12.68 13.01 10.30
N LEU A 18 -12.99 11.72 10.06
CA LEU A 18 -12.19 10.75 9.36
C LEU A 18 -12.85 10.36 8.03
N ALA A 19 -12.14 10.42 6.92
CA ALA A 19 -12.54 9.77 5.68
C ALA A 19 -11.92 8.39 5.62
N ILE A 20 -12.75 7.37 5.48
CA ILE A 20 -12.33 5.99 5.21
C ILE A 20 -12.49 5.78 3.71
N ILE A 21 -11.38 5.57 3.01
CA ILE A 21 -11.36 5.31 1.58
C ILE A 21 -11.08 3.83 1.39
N VAL A 22 -12.06 3.09 0.87
CA VAL A 22 -11.91 1.67 0.54
C VAL A 22 -11.78 1.52 -0.96
N LEU A 23 -10.67 0.95 -1.41
CA LEU A 23 -10.48 0.57 -2.80
C LEU A 23 -10.77 -0.92 -2.97
N PHE A 24 -11.55 -1.27 -3.97
CA PHE A 24 -11.81 -2.66 -4.28
C PHE A 24 -11.85 -2.94 -5.78
N CYS A 25 -11.46 -4.13 -6.15
CA CYS A 25 -11.53 -4.65 -7.53
C CYS A 25 -12.37 -5.94 -7.58
N ASP A 26 -12.41 -6.60 -8.75
CA ASP A 26 -13.24 -7.79 -8.95
C ASP A 26 -12.99 -8.90 -7.92
N LYS A 27 -11.74 -9.07 -7.46
CA LYS A 27 -11.38 -10.11 -6.48
C LYS A 27 -11.81 -9.77 -5.05
N ASP A 28 -11.83 -8.49 -4.73
CA ASP A 28 -12.07 -8.00 -3.38
C ASP A 28 -13.57 -7.92 -3.08
N TYR A 29 -14.39 -7.91 -4.13
CA TYR A 29 -15.85 -7.75 -4.05
C TYR A 29 -16.51 -8.62 -2.97
N GLN A 30 -16.10 -9.88 -2.85
CA GLN A 30 -16.65 -10.82 -1.90
C GLN A 30 -16.39 -10.45 -0.43
N TYR A 31 -15.40 -9.60 -0.15
CA TYR A 31 -15.04 -9.18 1.21
C TYR A 31 -15.71 -7.88 1.64
N ILE A 32 -16.24 -7.10 0.68
CA ILE A 32 -16.84 -5.79 0.94
C ILE A 32 -17.98 -5.85 1.96
N PRO A 33 -18.95 -6.80 1.91
CA PRO A 33 -20.00 -6.88 2.92
C PRO A 33 -19.47 -7.02 4.35
N SER A 34 -18.48 -7.89 4.54
CA SER A 34 -17.83 -8.09 5.85
C SER A 34 -17.10 -6.85 6.32
N LEU A 35 -16.35 -6.20 5.43
CA LEU A 35 -15.62 -4.96 5.73
C LEU A 35 -16.58 -3.82 6.11
N LEU A 36 -17.69 -3.65 5.40
CA LEU A 36 -18.72 -2.66 5.72
C LEU A 36 -19.33 -2.90 7.11
N SER A 37 -19.64 -4.16 7.43
CA SER A 37 -20.10 -4.55 8.77
C SER A 37 -19.07 -4.22 9.85
N ASN A 38 -17.79 -4.48 9.59
CA ASN A 38 -16.71 -4.16 10.52
C ASN A 38 -16.56 -2.64 10.69
N ILE A 39 -16.67 -1.85 9.64
CA ILE A 39 -16.65 -0.39 9.70
C ILE A 39 -17.82 0.11 10.57
N HIS A 40 -19.03 -0.38 10.32
CA HIS A 40 -20.21 -0.02 11.10
C HIS A 40 -20.04 -0.30 12.59
N ASN A 41 -19.52 -1.47 12.93
CA ASN A 41 -19.45 -1.91 14.33
C ASN A 41 -18.27 -1.31 15.11
N ARG A 42 -17.22 -0.82 14.43
CA ARG A 42 -15.98 -0.41 15.08
C ARG A 42 -15.65 1.06 14.97
N VAL A 43 -16.24 1.78 14.02
CA VAL A 43 -15.99 3.21 13.84
C VAL A 43 -17.09 4.00 14.53
N CYS A 44 -16.82 4.40 15.76
CA CYS A 44 -17.75 5.11 16.65
C CYS A 44 -17.49 6.63 16.67
N CYS A 45 -16.70 7.15 15.73
CA CYS A 45 -16.45 8.59 15.57
C CYS A 45 -17.18 9.17 14.36
N SER A 46 -17.13 10.50 14.19
CA SER A 46 -17.62 11.14 12.98
C SER A 46 -16.77 10.76 11.77
N TYR A 47 -17.34 10.06 10.80
CA TYR A 47 -16.63 9.63 9.58
C TYR A 47 -17.48 9.77 8.32
N GLU A 48 -16.81 9.76 7.17
CA GLU A 48 -17.39 9.54 5.86
C GLU A 48 -16.72 8.33 5.20
N LEU A 49 -17.50 7.51 4.50
CA LEU A 49 -17.00 6.36 3.76
C LEU A 49 -16.99 6.68 2.25
N ILE A 50 -15.85 6.44 1.61
CA ILE A 50 -15.70 6.57 0.17
C ILE A 50 -15.25 5.22 -0.39
N LEU A 51 -16.16 4.54 -1.07
CA LEU A 51 -15.85 3.32 -1.80
C LEU A 51 -15.42 3.68 -3.21
N VAL A 52 -14.30 3.13 -3.67
CA VAL A 52 -13.83 3.28 -5.05
C VAL A 52 -13.92 1.93 -5.75
N ASP A 53 -14.90 1.82 -6.64
CA ASP A 53 -15.03 0.68 -7.52
C ASP A 53 -14.02 0.80 -8.66
N ASN A 54 -12.91 0.05 -8.51
CA ASN A 54 -11.78 0.06 -9.42
C ASN A 54 -11.77 -1.16 -10.36
N ARG A 55 -12.92 -1.77 -10.60
CA ARG A 55 -13.07 -2.92 -11.52
C ARG A 55 -12.82 -2.50 -12.97
N GLU A 56 -12.27 -3.41 -13.77
CA GLU A 56 -11.98 -3.13 -15.18
C GLU A 56 -13.24 -2.94 -16.04
N LYS A 57 -14.29 -3.66 -15.72
CA LYS A 57 -15.59 -3.56 -16.40
C LYS A 57 -16.63 -3.23 -15.36
N TYR A 58 -17.20 -2.04 -15.49
CA TYR A 58 -18.42 -1.72 -14.78
C TYR A 58 -19.51 -2.69 -15.23
N LYS A 59 -19.66 -3.75 -14.49
CA LYS A 59 -20.93 -4.50 -14.53
C LYS A 59 -21.89 -3.66 -13.70
N GLU A 60 -23.07 -3.35 -14.22
CA GLU A 60 -24.18 -2.74 -13.47
C GLU A 60 -24.68 -3.68 -12.35
N VAL A 61 -23.77 -4.34 -11.69
CA VAL A 61 -24.09 -5.12 -10.51
C VAL A 61 -24.12 -4.11 -9.39
N SER A 62 -25.34 -3.60 -9.16
CA SER A 62 -25.71 -3.06 -7.85
C SER A 62 -25.15 -4.01 -6.80
N ILE A 63 -24.41 -3.45 -5.84
CA ILE A 63 -24.02 -4.19 -4.65
C ILE A 63 -25.07 -3.84 -3.62
N PRO A 64 -26.10 -4.68 -3.42
CA PRO A 64 -27.21 -4.36 -2.52
C PRO A 64 -26.71 -3.96 -1.13
N GLU A 65 -25.63 -4.60 -0.66
CA GLU A 65 -25.04 -4.32 0.64
C GLU A 65 -24.43 -2.91 0.72
N ILE A 66 -23.86 -2.41 -0.38
CA ILE A 66 -23.36 -1.03 -0.44
C ILE A 66 -24.53 -0.05 -0.45
N GLU A 67 -25.57 -0.33 -1.22
CA GLU A 67 -26.77 0.52 -1.27
C GLU A 67 -27.47 0.55 0.10
N ASP A 68 -27.64 -0.61 0.73
CA ASP A 68 -28.26 -0.70 2.05
C ASP A 68 -27.41 0.01 3.12
N PHE A 69 -26.10 -0.13 3.06
CA PHE A 69 -25.19 0.60 3.96
C PHE A 69 -25.38 2.10 3.83
N PHE A 70 -25.45 2.63 2.61
CA PHE A 70 -25.59 4.06 2.36
C PHE A 70 -26.99 4.65 2.63
N LYS A 71 -28.00 3.81 2.84
CA LYS A 71 -29.32 4.30 3.35
C LYS A 71 -29.21 4.87 4.76
N THR A 72 -28.28 4.36 5.56
CA THR A 72 -28.14 4.70 6.99
C THR A 72 -26.81 5.37 7.33
N HIS A 73 -25.83 5.28 6.45
CA HIS A 73 -24.49 5.80 6.70
C HIS A 73 -24.10 6.85 5.66
N LYS A 74 -23.28 7.80 6.11
CA LYS A 74 -22.71 8.79 5.23
C LYS A 74 -21.62 8.17 4.37
N GLY A 75 -21.76 8.22 3.06
CA GLY A 75 -20.74 7.70 2.16
C GLY A 75 -21.05 7.96 0.70
N LYS A 76 -20.11 7.53 -0.13
CA LYS A 76 -20.19 7.58 -1.58
C LYS A 76 -19.55 6.34 -2.16
N CYS A 77 -20.15 5.79 -3.20
CA CYS A 77 -19.48 4.82 -4.07
C CYS A 77 -19.16 5.52 -5.40
N ILE A 78 -17.91 5.47 -5.81
CA ILE A 78 -17.38 6.19 -6.97
C ILE A 78 -16.83 5.17 -7.96
N SER A 79 -17.24 5.26 -9.23
CA SER A 79 -16.69 4.46 -10.31
C SER A 79 -16.40 5.32 -11.54
N LYS A 80 -15.30 5.03 -12.24
CA LYS A 80 -14.99 5.59 -13.56
C LYS A 80 -15.28 4.60 -14.69
N GLY A 81 -15.77 3.40 -14.38
CA GLY A 81 -16.01 2.34 -15.37
C GLY A 81 -14.74 1.80 -16.01
N LYS A 82 -13.60 1.99 -15.39
CA LYS A 82 -12.29 1.44 -15.78
C LYS A 82 -11.37 1.36 -14.59
N ASN A 83 -10.40 0.45 -14.64
CA ASN A 83 -9.35 0.37 -13.64
C ASN A 83 -8.41 1.58 -13.74
N LEU A 84 -8.25 2.28 -12.63
CA LEU A 84 -7.39 3.46 -12.49
C LEU A 84 -6.03 3.12 -11.89
N CYS A 85 -5.76 1.85 -11.62
CA CYS A 85 -4.71 1.40 -10.72
C CYS A 85 -4.86 1.96 -9.30
N GLN A 86 -4.05 1.52 -8.36
CA GLN A 86 -4.16 1.90 -6.95
C GLN A 86 -3.99 3.42 -6.75
N LEU A 87 -2.94 3.98 -7.36
CA LEU A 87 -2.63 5.41 -7.19
C LEU A 87 -3.72 6.31 -7.75
N GLY A 88 -4.22 6.02 -8.96
CA GLY A 88 -5.27 6.80 -9.61
C GLY A 88 -6.59 6.72 -8.86
N ALA A 89 -6.92 5.55 -8.30
CA ALA A 89 -8.11 5.36 -7.48
C ALA A 89 -8.03 6.16 -6.17
N LYS A 90 -6.87 6.13 -5.48
CA LYS A 90 -6.61 6.94 -4.28
C LYS A 90 -6.71 8.45 -4.60
N LYS A 91 -6.15 8.89 -5.74
CA LYS A 91 -6.24 10.29 -6.21
C LYS A 91 -7.69 10.70 -6.46
N LEU A 92 -8.44 9.89 -7.20
CA LEU A 92 -9.86 10.15 -7.47
C LEU A 92 -10.68 10.30 -6.19
N ALA A 93 -10.51 9.37 -5.23
CA ALA A 93 -11.24 9.42 -3.97
C ALA A 93 -10.99 10.71 -3.19
N LEU A 94 -9.76 11.22 -3.23
CA LEU A 94 -9.37 12.40 -2.47
C LEU A 94 -10.13 13.66 -2.86
N ASP A 95 -10.58 13.78 -4.11
CA ASP A 95 -11.41 14.89 -4.59
C ASP A 95 -12.78 14.95 -3.91
N TYR A 96 -13.25 13.83 -3.36
CA TYR A 96 -14.53 13.70 -2.70
C TYR A 96 -14.47 13.75 -1.16
N VAL A 97 -13.25 13.78 -0.60
CA VAL A 97 -13.04 13.87 0.85
C VAL A 97 -13.42 15.25 1.37
N THR A 98 -14.18 15.28 2.44
CA THR A 98 -14.49 16.51 3.19
C THR A 98 -13.89 16.52 4.60
N SER A 99 -13.49 15.36 5.08
CA SER A 99 -12.93 15.13 6.41
C SER A 99 -11.48 15.66 6.56
N LYS A 100 -11.07 15.82 7.80
CA LYS A 100 -9.72 16.31 8.15
C LYS A 100 -8.64 15.26 7.93
N TYR A 101 -8.94 14.01 8.33
CA TYR A 101 -8.05 12.88 8.18
C TYR A 101 -8.56 11.93 7.09
N VAL A 102 -7.63 11.26 6.46
CA VAL A 102 -7.87 10.23 5.43
C VAL A 102 -7.19 8.95 5.85
N TRP A 103 -7.92 7.86 5.76
CA TRP A 103 -7.46 6.51 5.98
C TRP A 103 -7.73 5.66 4.73
N PHE A 104 -6.70 5.10 4.13
CA PHE A 104 -6.82 4.14 3.04
C PHE A 104 -6.97 2.73 3.61
N VAL A 105 -7.97 2.00 3.14
CA VAL A 105 -8.26 0.62 3.54
C VAL A 105 -8.35 -0.21 2.26
N ASP A 106 -7.63 -1.31 2.20
CA ASP A 106 -7.70 -2.23 1.07
C ASP A 106 -8.95 -3.11 1.19
N GLY A 107 -9.64 -3.36 0.07
CA GLY A 107 -10.94 -4.02 0.06
C GLY A 107 -10.92 -5.50 0.47
N ASP A 108 -9.73 -6.11 0.47
CA ASP A 108 -9.46 -7.50 0.87
C ASP A 108 -8.99 -7.62 2.34
N ASP A 109 -8.81 -6.50 3.03
CA ASP A 109 -8.37 -6.45 4.42
C ASP A 109 -9.54 -6.17 5.39
N ASP A 110 -9.23 -6.05 6.67
CA ASP A 110 -10.20 -5.79 7.73
C ASP A 110 -9.72 -4.69 8.68
N ILE A 111 -10.63 -4.20 9.50
CA ILE A 111 -10.31 -3.28 10.59
C ILE A 111 -10.50 -3.94 11.95
N CYS A 112 -9.73 -3.49 12.94
CA CYS A 112 -9.83 -3.98 14.31
C CYS A 112 -9.80 -2.80 15.32
N GLY A 113 -9.98 -3.13 16.58
CA GLY A 113 -10.09 -2.10 17.62
C GLY A 113 -11.36 -1.25 17.48
N VAL A 114 -11.47 -0.24 18.32
CA VAL A 114 -12.57 0.74 18.29
C VAL A 114 -12.02 2.11 17.95
N ILE A 115 -12.51 2.70 16.89
CA ILE A 115 -12.14 4.04 16.46
C ILE A 115 -13.14 5.04 17.05
N SER A 116 -12.79 5.59 18.20
CA SER A 116 -13.65 6.50 18.95
C SER A 116 -13.37 7.97 18.64
N ASP A 117 -14.34 8.84 19.00
CA ASP A 117 -14.14 10.30 18.96
C ASP A 117 -12.95 10.74 19.83
N SER A 118 -12.69 10.09 20.96
CA SER A 118 -11.54 10.40 21.82
C SER A 118 -10.21 10.06 21.14
N LEU A 119 -10.13 8.92 20.45
CA LEU A 119 -8.96 8.58 19.65
C LEU A 119 -8.74 9.60 18.54
N LEU A 120 -9.78 9.90 17.76
CA LEU A 120 -9.72 10.87 16.66
C LEU A 120 -9.38 12.28 17.18
N ALA A 121 -9.97 12.70 18.28
CA ALA A 121 -9.70 14.00 18.90
C ALA A 121 -8.26 14.13 19.43
N SER A 122 -7.65 13.02 19.83
CA SER A 122 -6.25 13.00 20.29
C SER A 122 -5.24 13.13 19.13
N CYS A 123 -5.64 12.83 17.89
CA CYS A 123 -4.80 12.92 16.70
C CYS A 123 -4.65 14.38 16.25
N LYS A 124 -3.42 14.91 16.29
CA LYS A 124 -3.11 16.30 15.90
C LYS A 124 -2.06 16.39 14.79
N SER A 125 -1.30 15.32 14.58
CA SER A 125 -0.17 15.27 13.67
C SER A 125 -0.60 15.16 12.20
N ASP A 126 0.32 15.46 11.30
CA ASP A 126 0.09 15.38 9.85
C ASP A 126 -0.05 13.93 9.39
N ILE A 127 0.69 13.03 10.06
CA ILE A 127 0.61 11.58 9.90
C ILE A 127 0.39 10.98 11.29
N VAL A 128 -0.55 10.04 11.39
CA VAL A 128 -0.74 9.21 12.59
C VAL A 128 -0.58 7.76 12.17
N ALA A 129 0.40 7.07 12.74
CA ALA A 129 0.72 5.69 12.43
C ALA A 129 0.27 4.76 13.55
N PHE A 130 -0.28 3.59 13.20
CA PHE A 130 -0.88 2.64 14.11
C PHE A 130 -0.25 1.26 13.98
N ASN A 131 -0.37 0.47 15.02
CA ASN A 131 -0.06 -0.96 14.97
C ASN A 131 -1.12 -1.71 14.15
N TYR A 132 -0.79 -2.92 13.74
CA TYR A 132 -1.71 -3.75 12.97
C TYR A 132 -1.53 -5.24 13.28
N VAL A 133 -2.53 -6.02 12.91
CA VAL A 133 -2.50 -7.48 12.98
C VAL A 133 -2.21 -8.02 11.58
N TYR A 134 -1.20 -8.85 11.47
CA TYR A 134 -0.94 -9.65 10.29
C TYR A 134 -1.67 -10.99 10.46
N ASN A 135 -2.64 -11.26 9.60
CA ASN A 135 -3.49 -12.43 9.66
C ASN A 135 -3.27 -13.31 8.42
N ASN A 136 -2.32 -14.23 8.52
CA ASN A 136 -2.18 -15.29 7.53
C ASN A 136 -2.98 -16.51 7.98
N GLU A 137 -3.47 -17.33 7.04
CA GLU A 137 -4.25 -18.56 7.34
C GLU A 137 -3.57 -19.48 8.35
N SER A 138 -2.23 -19.58 8.28
CA SER A 138 -1.42 -20.41 9.16
C SER A 138 -0.95 -19.70 10.44
N GLU A 139 -1.02 -18.38 10.51
CA GLU A 139 -0.43 -17.62 11.61
C GLU A 139 -1.03 -16.22 11.76
N LYS A 140 -1.43 -15.91 13.00
CA LYS A 140 -1.77 -14.55 13.40
C LYS A 140 -0.61 -13.92 14.13
N ARG A 141 -0.06 -12.85 13.58
CA ARG A 141 0.99 -12.08 14.25
C ARG A 141 0.50 -10.67 14.57
N ILE A 142 0.82 -10.25 15.78
CA ILE A 142 0.70 -8.84 16.15
C ILE A 142 1.97 -8.14 15.67
N ILE A 143 1.81 -7.20 14.75
CA ILE A 143 2.91 -6.37 14.30
C ILE A 143 2.82 -5.05 15.04
N TYR A 144 3.72 -4.91 16.00
CA TYR A 144 3.99 -3.59 16.54
C TYR A 144 4.73 -2.82 15.46
N GLN A 145 4.25 -1.65 15.15
CA GLN A 145 5.07 -0.71 14.42
C GLN A 145 6.21 -0.37 15.38
N GLU A 146 7.30 -1.13 15.26
CA GLU A 146 8.50 -0.82 16.01
C GLU A 146 8.86 0.62 15.69
N SER A 147 9.00 1.42 16.73
CA SER A 147 9.19 2.83 16.58
C SER A 147 10.43 3.08 15.71
N PHE A 148 10.20 3.42 14.44
CA PHE A 148 11.21 4.03 13.59
C PHE A 148 11.85 5.21 14.27
N TYR A 149 11.18 5.66 15.29
CA TYR A 149 11.38 6.91 15.98
C TYR A 149 11.71 6.67 17.44
N LYS A 150 12.50 5.64 17.76
CA LYS A 150 13.01 5.42 19.13
C LYS A 150 13.35 6.77 19.75
N ASN A 151 12.56 7.22 20.72
CA ASN A 151 12.75 8.40 21.54
C ASN A 151 12.50 9.77 20.88
N ARG A 152 11.47 9.97 20.04
CA ARG A 152 11.21 11.30 19.49
C ARG A 152 9.88 11.89 19.92
N THR A 153 10.00 12.84 20.82
CA THR A 153 8.96 13.80 21.14
C THR A 153 8.59 14.64 19.90
N ARG A 154 7.34 14.80 19.69
CA ARG A 154 6.44 15.56 18.84
C ARG A 154 6.92 16.77 18.04
N ARG A 155 8.19 17.17 17.95
CA ARG A 155 8.53 18.53 17.46
C ARG A 155 9.70 18.72 16.53
N ASN A 156 10.43 17.72 16.09
CA ASN A 156 11.61 17.96 15.25
C ASN A 156 11.45 17.36 13.86
N LYS A 157 11.82 18.17 12.84
CA LYS A 157 12.02 17.71 11.47
C LYS A 157 12.81 16.41 11.49
N PHE A 158 12.21 15.38 10.94
CA PHE A 158 12.75 14.05 10.98
C PHE A 158 14.13 13.99 10.36
N LYS A 159 15.11 13.49 11.10
CA LYS A 159 16.34 12.96 10.53
C LYS A 159 16.09 11.47 10.28
N PHE A 160 15.55 11.14 9.14
CA PHE A 160 15.47 9.76 8.72
C PHE A 160 16.86 9.21 8.43
N ARG A 161 17.10 7.99 8.87
CA ARG A 161 18.13 7.17 8.25
C ARG A 161 17.46 6.52 7.04
N THR A 162 17.94 6.87 5.86
CA THR A 162 17.43 6.37 4.57
C THR A 162 17.49 4.86 4.45
N ASP A 163 18.42 4.23 5.11
CA ASP A 163 18.67 2.80 5.16
C ASP A 163 17.55 2.01 5.88
N SER A 164 16.89 2.59 6.88
CA SER A 164 15.81 1.94 7.62
C SER A 164 14.43 2.14 6.98
N TYR A 165 14.33 3.06 6.04
CA TYR A 165 13.07 3.51 5.48
C TYR A 165 12.43 2.52 4.50
N LEU A 166 13.26 1.89 3.66
CA LEU A 166 12.83 0.90 2.68
C LEU A 166 12.83 -0.53 3.25
N GLU A 167 13.50 -0.73 4.38
CA GLU A 167 13.65 -2.06 5.00
C GLU A 167 12.50 -2.44 5.94
N HIS A 168 11.63 -1.49 6.30
CA HIS A 168 10.63 -1.71 7.35
C HIS A 168 9.21 -1.31 6.90
N SER A 169 8.22 -1.78 7.63
CA SER A 169 6.78 -1.66 7.41
C SER A 169 6.20 -0.23 7.39
N CYS A 170 7.03 0.82 7.38
CA CYS A 170 6.52 2.19 7.34
C CYS A 170 6.06 2.64 5.95
N VAL A 171 6.23 1.81 4.94
CA VAL A 171 5.85 2.09 3.55
C VAL A 171 4.39 1.73 3.22
N THR A 172 3.62 1.26 4.18
CA THR A 172 2.22 0.92 3.99
C THR A 172 1.30 2.09 4.32
N CYS A 173 0.32 2.37 3.48
CA CYS A 173 -0.63 3.46 3.70
C CYS A 173 -1.78 3.07 4.65
N TRP A 174 -2.18 1.81 4.64
CA TRP A 174 -3.39 1.32 5.30
C TRP A 174 -3.33 1.35 6.86
N ASN A 175 -2.17 1.38 7.46
CA ASN A 175 -2.02 1.54 8.91
C ASN A 175 -1.76 3.00 9.35
N LYS A 176 -2.11 3.97 8.51
CA LYS A 176 -1.87 5.38 8.77
C LYS A 176 -3.09 6.25 8.48
N TRP A 177 -3.26 7.28 9.29
CA TRP A 177 -4.13 8.39 8.97
C TRP A 177 -3.29 9.58 8.53
N PHE A 178 -3.65 10.17 7.42
CA PHE A 178 -2.99 11.34 6.85
C PHE A 178 -3.90 12.55 6.94
N LYS A 179 -3.38 13.72 7.26
CA LYS A 179 -4.16 14.95 7.03
C LYS A 179 -4.49 15.09 5.56
N LYS A 180 -5.74 15.43 5.25
CA LYS A 180 -6.21 15.68 3.88
C LYS A 180 -5.31 16.70 3.16
N SER A 181 -4.95 17.80 3.83
CA SER A 181 -4.09 18.85 3.26
C SER A 181 -2.71 18.35 2.85
N LEU A 182 -2.13 17.40 3.61
CA LEU A 182 -0.87 16.76 3.27
C LEU A 182 -1.01 15.91 1.99
N LEU A 183 -2.05 15.09 1.90
CA LEU A 183 -2.29 14.27 0.72
C LEU A 183 -2.57 15.13 -0.52
N HIS A 184 -3.37 16.19 -0.41
CA HIS A 184 -3.59 17.11 -1.54
C HIS A 184 -2.29 17.72 -2.05
N LYS A 185 -1.37 18.08 -1.14
CA LYS A 185 -0.05 18.60 -1.54
C LYS A 185 0.74 17.57 -2.36
N ILE A 186 0.70 16.30 -1.96
CA ILE A 186 1.41 15.21 -2.64
C ILE A 186 0.75 14.89 -3.98
N PHE A 187 -0.56 14.66 -3.96
CA PHE A 187 -1.29 14.20 -5.15
C PHE A 187 -1.42 15.27 -6.24
N LYS A 188 -1.30 16.56 -5.89
CA LYS A 188 -1.26 17.66 -6.85
C LYS A 188 -0.12 17.51 -7.88
N ASN A 189 1.00 16.96 -7.46
CA ASN A 189 2.19 16.81 -8.29
C ASN A 189 2.20 15.51 -9.11
N ILE A 190 1.20 14.64 -8.93
CA ILE A 190 1.12 13.35 -9.63
C ILE A 190 0.49 13.56 -11.01
N PRO A 191 1.21 13.30 -12.11
CA PRO A 191 0.65 13.38 -13.45
C PRO A 191 -0.48 12.37 -13.68
N ASP A 192 -1.55 12.77 -14.33
CA ASP A 192 -2.75 11.93 -14.54
C ASP A 192 -2.51 10.73 -15.47
N HIS A 193 -1.46 10.77 -16.29
CA HIS A 193 -1.14 9.68 -17.20
C HIS A 193 -0.38 8.51 -16.54
N LEU A 194 0.16 8.70 -15.35
CA LEU A 194 0.89 7.64 -14.64
C LEU A 194 -0.09 6.64 -14.01
N LYS A 195 0.11 5.37 -14.35
CA LYS A 195 -0.71 4.25 -13.87
C LYS A 195 0.10 3.36 -12.94
N VAL A 196 0.26 3.80 -11.72
CA VAL A 196 1.02 3.03 -10.72
C VAL A 196 0.12 2.00 -10.07
N SER A 197 0.37 0.75 -10.38
CA SER A 197 -0.37 -0.42 -9.87
C SER A 197 0.33 -1.13 -8.71
N CYS A 198 1.61 -0.82 -8.48
CA CYS A 198 2.38 -1.35 -7.35
C CYS A 198 3.40 -0.30 -6.87
N ASN A 199 3.84 -0.42 -5.61
CA ASN A 199 4.73 0.53 -4.94
C ASN A 199 4.17 1.96 -4.79
N GLU A 200 2.88 2.19 -5.04
CA GLU A 200 2.25 3.48 -4.81
C GLU A 200 2.24 3.85 -3.33
N ASP A 201 2.07 2.87 -2.45
CA ASP A 201 2.12 3.04 -1.00
C ASP A 201 3.50 3.51 -0.56
N VAL A 202 4.56 2.92 -1.11
CA VAL A 202 5.94 3.35 -0.87
C VAL A 202 6.11 4.81 -1.26
N TYR A 203 5.65 5.19 -2.46
CA TYR A 203 5.71 6.57 -2.92
C TYR A 203 4.93 7.52 -2.00
N ILE A 204 3.65 7.20 -1.71
CA ILE A 204 2.79 8.05 -0.87
C ILE A 204 3.40 8.25 0.51
N CYS A 205 3.89 7.18 1.14
CA CYS A 205 4.52 7.26 2.45
C CYS A 205 5.80 8.09 2.41
N CYS A 206 6.67 7.89 1.40
CA CYS A 206 7.88 8.68 1.23
C CYS A 206 7.58 10.17 1.04
N ALA A 207 6.66 10.49 0.13
CA ALA A 207 6.27 11.85 -0.15
C ALA A 207 5.55 12.50 1.06
N ALA A 208 4.71 11.71 1.77
CA ALA A 208 4.06 12.19 2.99
C ALA A 208 5.08 12.55 4.08
N LEU A 209 6.05 11.69 4.29
CA LEU A 209 7.11 11.93 5.26
C LEU A 209 8.00 13.12 4.89
N ASN A 210 8.31 13.30 3.61
CA ASN A 210 9.06 14.45 3.11
C ASN A 210 8.32 15.78 3.36
N ASN A 211 6.99 15.75 3.29
CA ASN A 211 6.14 16.94 3.36
C ASN A 211 5.48 17.18 4.74
N ALA A 212 5.49 16.20 5.63
CA ALA A 212 4.91 16.33 6.97
C ALA A 212 5.80 17.16 7.91
N ASN A 213 5.17 17.90 8.81
CA ASN A 213 5.86 18.56 9.91
C ASN A 213 5.84 17.72 11.19
N THR A 214 4.81 16.89 11.34
CA THR A 214 4.57 16.11 12.57
C THR A 214 4.08 14.72 12.26
N ILE A 215 4.58 13.73 13.03
CA ILE A 215 4.09 12.37 13.03
C ILE A 215 3.81 11.95 14.47
N ASP A 216 2.75 11.18 14.66
CA ASP A 216 2.37 10.55 15.91
C ASP A 216 2.31 9.03 15.70
N GLU A 217 2.99 8.28 16.56
CA GLU A 217 2.91 6.83 16.58
C GLU A 217 2.04 6.38 17.74
N ARG A 218 1.04 5.61 17.40
CA ARG A 218 0.04 5.13 18.35
C ARG A 218 0.26 3.65 18.63
N ARG A 219 -0.07 3.27 19.85
CA ARG A 219 -0.05 1.84 20.23
C ARG A 219 -1.37 1.13 19.90
N ASP A 220 -2.35 1.88 19.43
CA ASP A 220 -3.65 1.34 19.05
C ASP A 220 -3.52 0.43 17.83
N PHE A 221 -4.33 -0.62 17.78
CA PHE A 221 -4.46 -1.52 16.64
C PHE A 221 -5.75 -1.18 15.93
N ILE A 222 -5.65 -0.82 14.65
CA ILE A 222 -6.83 -0.41 13.86
C ILE A 222 -7.03 -1.25 12.60
N TYR A 223 -6.04 -2.05 12.21
CA TYR A 223 -6.02 -2.73 10.92
C TYR A 223 -5.64 -4.20 11.04
N ILE A 224 -6.27 -5.02 10.19
CA ILE A 224 -5.94 -6.43 10.00
C ILE A 224 -5.55 -6.62 8.54
N ASN A 225 -4.29 -6.86 8.30
CA ASN A 225 -3.80 -7.20 6.97
C ASN A 225 -3.99 -8.72 6.74
N ASN A 226 -4.72 -9.07 5.68
CA ASN A 226 -5.03 -10.44 5.27
C ASN A 226 -4.29 -10.80 3.96
N PRO A 227 -2.99 -11.06 3.99
CA PRO A 227 -2.18 -11.23 2.79
C PRO A 227 -2.64 -12.38 1.90
N HIS A 228 -3.30 -13.40 2.46
CA HIS A 228 -3.83 -14.54 1.71
C HIS A 228 -4.99 -14.16 0.78
N ARG A 229 -5.66 -13.02 1.00
CA ARG A 229 -6.77 -12.53 0.18
C ARG A 229 -6.28 -11.63 -0.96
N GLY A 230 -5.15 -10.97 -0.77
CA GLY A 230 -4.64 -9.92 -1.66
C GLY A 230 -4.06 -10.43 -2.98
N ILE A 231 -4.12 -9.57 -4.00
CA ILE A 231 -3.53 -9.84 -5.32
C ILE A 231 -2.00 -9.90 -5.24
N SER A 232 -1.41 -9.04 -4.42
CA SER A 232 0.04 -8.89 -4.29
C SER A 232 0.70 -10.07 -3.55
N ASN A 233 -0.08 -10.78 -2.76
CA ASN A 233 0.40 -11.82 -1.86
C ASN A 233 -0.01 -13.23 -2.28
N ASN A 234 -0.76 -13.40 -3.38
CA ASN A 234 -0.94 -14.72 -3.96
C ASN A 234 0.45 -15.30 -4.29
N ASN A 235 0.81 -16.34 -3.56
CA ASN A 235 2.13 -16.95 -3.42
C ASN A 235 2.73 -17.48 -4.73
N THR A 236 2.03 -17.33 -5.84
CA THR A 236 2.51 -17.75 -7.14
C THR A 236 2.36 -16.58 -8.12
N ILE A 237 3.48 -16.03 -8.54
CA ILE A 237 3.51 -15.33 -9.81
C ILE A 237 3.35 -16.44 -10.84
N ASP A 238 2.11 -16.66 -11.26
CA ASP A 238 1.76 -17.80 -12.13
C ASP A 238 2.13 -17.51 -13.58
N SER A 239 2.39 -16.24 -13.92
CA SER A 239 2.63 -15.85 -15.30
C SER A 239 3.63 -14.70 -15.41
N ILE A 240 4.40 -14.73 -16.47
CA ILE A 240 5.32 -13.66 -16.85
C ILE A 240 4.60 -12.32 -17.05
N ASP A 241 3.33 -12.35 -17.45
CA ASP A 241 2.56 -11.11 -17.67
C ASP A 241 2.29 -10.38 -16.35
N ARG A 242 2.07 -11.12 -15.27
CA ARG A 242 1.96 -10.52 -13.95
C ARG A 242 3.29 -9.89 -13.50
N PHE A 243 4.40 -10.53 -13.79
CA PHE A 243 5.72 -9.97 -13.50
C PHE A 243 5.99 -8.70 -14.32
N LYS A 244 5.61 -8.67 -15.60
CA LYS A 244 5.67 -7.46 -16.44
C LYS A 244 4.85 -6.31 -15.86
N MET A 245 3.64 -6.59 -15.34
CA MET A 245 2.83 -5.56 -14.68
C MET A 245 3.51 -4.99 -13.44
N ILE A 246 4.18 -5.83 -12.65
CA ILE A 246 4.93 -5.39 -11.46
C ILE A 246 6.10 -4.49 -11.89
N ILE A 247 6.84 -4.87 -12.91
CA ILE A 247 7.94 -4.07 -13.46
C ILE A 247 7.43 -2.72 -13.98
N GLN A 248 6.37 -2.72 -14.77
CA GLN A 248 5.79 -1.47 -15.29
C GLN A 248 5.33 -0.54 -14.17
N GLY A 249 4.63 -1.08 -13.18
CA GLY A 249 4.21 -0.29 -12.01
C GLY A 249 5.39 0.26 -11.21
N TRP A 250 6.49 -0.49 -11.13
CA TRP A 250 7.72 -0.03 -10.52
C TRP A 250 8.37 1.11 -11.33
N GLU A 251 8.51 0.97 -12.66
CA GLU A 251 9.05 2.03 -13.53
C GLU A 251 8.25 3.33 -13.40
N ASP A 252 6.92 3.23 -13.37
CA ASP A 252 6.06 4.39 -13.18
C ASP A 252 6.22 5.00 -11.77
N SER A 253 6.44 4.19 -10.76
CA SER A 253 6.73 4.68 -9.41
C SER A 253 8.07 5.44 -9.35
N ILE A 254 9.10 4.99 -10.07
CA ILE A 254 10.39 5.69 -10.15
C ILE A 254 10.24 7.07 -10.79
N LYS A 255 9.37 7.23 -11.80
CA LYS A 255 9.06 8.56 -12.37
C LYS A 255 8.49 9.49 -11.30
N LEU A 256 7.59 8.99 -10.44
CA LEU A 256 7.05 9.76 -9.32
C LEU A 256 8.11 10.12 -8.30
N PHE A 257 8.98 9.17 -7.95
CA PHE A 257 10.08 9.46 -7.03
C PHE A 257 11.00 10.56 -7.55
N LYS A 258 11.28 10.58 -8.86
CA LYS A 258 12.07 11.65 -9.49
C LYS A 258 11.39 13.02 -9.44
N ILE A 259 10.07 13.07 -9.47
CA ILE A 259 9.30 14.31 -9.30
C ILE A 259 9.39 14.82 -7.87
N GLU A 260 9.18 13.95 -6.89
CA GLU A 260 9.17 14.33 -5.47
C GLU A 260 10.59 14.56 -4.93
N PHE A 261 11.55 13.76 -5.39
CA PHE A 261 12.94 13.77 -4.96
C PHE A 261 13.87 13.92 -6.17
N PRO A 262 13.97 15.12 -6.77
CA PRO A 262 14.77 15.33 -7.99
C PRO A 262 16.27 15.06 -7.80
N PHE A 263 16.74 15.07 -6.57
CA PHE A 263 18.13 14.82 -6.20
C PHE A 263 18.22 13.87 -5.00
N ASN A 264 19.36 13.18 -4.87
CA ASN A 264 19.67 12.46 -3.64
C ASN A 264 19.66 13.42 -2.45
N THR A 265 18.94 13.07 -1.44
CA THR A 265 18.85 13.81 -0.18
C THR A 265 19.22 12.90 0.99
N LYS A 266 19.40 13.47 2.19
CA LYS A 266 19.52 12.66 3.41
C LYS A 266 18.25 11.86 3.73
N LEU A 267 17.13 12.20 3.08
CA LEU A 267 15.83 11.56 3.27
C LEU A 267 15.57 10.48 2.23
N PHE A 268 16.19 10.60 1.05
CA PHE A 268 15.98 9.68 -0.05
C PHE A 268 17.25 9.56 -0.87
N ASN A 269 17.75 8.33 -1.02
CA ASN A 269 18.91 7.98 -1.83
C ASN A 269 18.51 6.95 -2.89
N TYR A 270 18.73 7.30 -4.17
CA TYR A 270 18.37 6.46 -5.29
C TYR A 270 19.17 5.16 -5.36
N GLU A 271 20.44 5.17 -4.94
CA GLU A 271 21.29 3.97 -4.93
C GLU A 271 20.76 2.96 -3.90
N ASN A 272 20.43 3.42 -2.70
CA ASN A 272 19.84 2.56 -1.67
C ASN A 272 18.48 2.02 -2.11
N LYS A 273 17.63 2.89 -2.72
CA LYS A 273 16.35 2.44 -3.27
C LYS A 273 16.57 1.37 -4.35
N ARG A 274 17.48 1.61 -5.28
CA ARG A 274 17.80 0.67 -6.36
C ARG A 274 18.26 -0.67 -5.81
N ALA A 275 19.14 -0.69 -4.80
CA ALA A 275 19.57 -1.92 -4.14
C ALA A 275 18.42 -2.67 -3.46
N CYS A 276 17.47 -1.95 -2.84
CA CYS A 276 16.26 -2.57 -2.28
C CYS A 276 15.33 -3.11 -3.36
N ASP A 277 15.19 -2.40 -4.47
CA ASP A 277 14.34 -2.80 -5.59
C ASP A 277 14.85 -4.10 -6.24
N ILE A 278 16.16 -4.25 -6.43
CA ILE A 278 16.75 -5.50 -6.94
C ILE A 278 16.44 -6.66 -6.00
N LYS A 279 16.62 -6.49 -4.70
CA LYS A 279 16.28 -7.51 -3.70
C LYS A 279 14.80 -7.88 -3.72
N TYR A 280 13.94 -6.87 -3.92
CA TYR A 280 12.49 -7.09 -4.06
C TYR A 280 12.17 -7.95 -5.29
N PHE A 281 12.76 -7.64 -6.46
CA PHE A 281 12.53 -8.42 -7.67
C PHE A 281 13.07 -9.84 -7.57
N LEU A 282 14.27 -10.00 -7.02
CA LEU A 282 14.82 -11.34 -6.77
C LEU A 282 13.96 -12.13 -5.78
N GLY A 283 13.42 -11.47 -4.75
CA GLY A 283 12.47 -12.10 -3.83
C GLY A 283 11.18 -12.54 -4.51
N ARG A 284 10.65 -11.72 -5.42
CA ARG A 284 9.47 -12.07 -6.23
C ARG A 284 9.76 -13.23 -7.18
N MET A 285 10.90 -13.21 -7.85
CA MET A 285 11.35 -14.30 -8.71
C MET A 285 11.54 -15.60 -7.91
N TYR A 286 12.16 -15.54 -6.73
CA TYR A 286 12.37 -16.71 -5.88
C TYR A 286 11.08 -17.43 -5.51
N ILE A 287 9.98 -16.70 -5.29
CA ILE A 287 8.66 -17.28 -4.97
C ILE A 287 7.83 -17.61 -6.21
N SER A 288 8.29 -17.29 -7.41
CA SER A 288 7.63 -17.66 -8.66
C SER A 288 7.92 -19.12 -9.06
N LYS A 289 7.25 -19.60 -10.10
CA LYS A 289 7.53 -20.91 -10.66
C LYS A 289 8.92 -20.93 -11.32
N LYS A 290 9.70 -21.96 -11.04
CA LYS A 290 11.09 -22.10 -11.55
C LYS A 290 11.16 -22.04 -13.09
N GLU A 291 10.12 -22.51 -13.78
CA GLU A 291 10.02 -22.54 -15.23
C GLU A 291 10.03 -21.15 -15.88
N ILE A 292 9.65 -20.11 -15.13
CA ILE A 292 9.62 -18.72 -15.65
C ILE A 292 10.81 -17.87 -15.16
N TRP A 293 11.67 -18.37 -14.30
CA TRP A 293 12.80 -17.62 -13.75
C TRP A 293 13.69 -16.99 -14.82
N GLY A 294 13.95 -17.71 -15.93
CA GLY A 294 14.75 -17.18 -17.04
C GLY A 294 14.11 -15.94 -17.67
N GLN A 295 12.82 -15.98 -17.90
CA GLN A 295 12.08 -14.84 -18.48
C GLN A 295 12.01 -13.65 -17.50
N GLU A 296 11.85 -13.92 -16.21
CA GLU A 296 11.86 -12.89 -15.17
C GLU A 296 13.24 -12.24 -15.07
N LEU A 297 14.29 -13.03 -15.08
CA LEU A 297 15.67 -12.54 -15.02
C LEU A 297 16.04 -11.72 -16.25
N GLU A 298 15.59 -12.13 -17.43
CA GLU A 298 15.72 -11.33 -18.67
C GLU A 298 15.03 -9.96 -18.54
N LEU A 299 13.86 -9.88 -17.90
CA LEU A 299 13.21 -8.62 -17.66
C LEU A 299 13.95 -7.75 -16.65
N ILE A 300 14.45 -8.35 -15.58
CA ILE A 300 15.24 -7.65 -14.55
C ILE A 300 16.53 -7.09 -15.15
N SER A 301 17.20 -7.85 -16.03
CA SER A 301 18.46 -7.45 -16.68
C SER A 301 18.32 -6.27 -17.65
N LYS A 302 17.10 -5.93 -18.08
CA LYS A 302 16.84 -4.69 -18.84
C LYS A 302 16.88 -3.43 -17.99
N ILE A 303 16.74 -3.58 -16.67
CA ILE A 303 16.64 -2.48 -15.71
C ILE A 303 17.90 -2.32 -14.88
N PHE A 304 18.49 -3.44 -14.48
CA PHE A 304 19.65 -3.51 -13.60
C PHE A 304 20.84 -4.12 -14.33
N SER A 305 22.04 -3.68 -14.00
CA SER A 305 23.23 -4.28 -14.59
C SER A 305 23.46 -5.71 -14.10
N LYS A 306 24.23 -6.49 -14.86
CA LYS A 306 24.65 -7.83 -14.46
C LYS A 306 25.33 -7.83 -13.09
N GLU A 307 26.22 -6.88 -12.87
CA GLU A 307 26.98 -6.75 -11.62
C GLU A 307 26.06 -6.50 -10.42
N GLU A 308 25.09 -5.57 -10.56
CA GLU A 308 24.10 -5.28 -9.52
C GLU A 308 23.26 -6.52 -9.18
N ILE A 309 22.82 -7.26 -10.20
CA ILE A 309 22.00 -8.47 -10.00
C ILE A 309 22.82 -9.57 -9.31
N LEU A 310 24.04 -9.81 -9.76
CA LEU A 310 24.92 -10.84 -9.18
C LEU A 310 25.30 -10.50 -7.73
N GLU A 311 25.62 -9.26 -7.43
CA GLU A 311 25.89 -8.79 -6.06
C GLU A 311 24.66 -9.00 -5.15
N ALA A 312 23.49 -8.60 -5.63
CA ALA A 312 22.25 -8.77 -4.88
C ALA A 312 21.90 -10.25 -4.67
N ALA A 313 22.12 -11.10 -5.68
CA ALA A 313 21.88 -12.54 -5.59
C ALA A 313 22.87 -13.23 -4.63
N HIS A 314 24.15 -12.84 -4.66
CA HIS A 314 25.16 -13.37 -3.73
C HIS A 314 24.74 -13.12 -2.27
N ASN A 315 24.25 -11.92 -1.98
CA ASN A 315 23.80 -11.49 -0.66
C ASN A 315 22.33 -11.83 -0.40
N PHE A 316 21.68 -12.58 -1.29
CA PHE A 316 20.26 -12.88 -1.18
C PHE A 316 20.00 -13.82 -0.01
N VAL A 317 19.15 -13.32 0.91
CA VAL A 317 18.55 -14.12 1.99
C VAL A 317 17.07 -13.82 1.97
N TYR A 318 16.27 -14.80 1.62
CA TYR A 318 14.83 -14.66 1.68
C TYR A 318 14.37 -14.61 3.14
N LYS A 319 13.94 -13.44 3.58
CA LYS A 319 13.39 -13.20 4.94
C LYS A 319 11.88 -13.05 4.94
N GLY A 320 11.21 -13.57 3.91
CA GLY A 320 9.78 -13.38 3.74
C GLY A 320 8.99 -13.93 4.92
N SER A 321 8.12 -13.07 5.46
CA SER A 321 7.06 -13.45 6.40
C SER A 321 5.88 -14.12 5.69
N LEU A 322 5.93 -14.23 4.38
CA LEU A 322 4.77 -14.51 3.53
C LEU A 322 4.60 -15.97 3.19
N VAL A 323 5.57 -16.83 3.46
CA VAL A 323 5.45 -18.24 3.12
C VAL A 323 6.19 -19.09 4.13
N THR A 324 5.53 -20.13 4.55
CA THR A 324 6.08 -21.40 5.05
C THR A 324 7.04 -22.11 4.06
N LEU A 325 7.35 -21.49 2.92
CA LEU A 325 8.52 -21.86 2.14
C LEU A 325 9.71 -21.50 3.00
N SER A 326 10.07 -22.51 3.74
CA SER A 326 11.13 -22.60 4.70
C SER A 326 12.32 -21.76 4.23
N ARG A 327 13.08 -21.35 5.18
CA ARG A 327 14.50 -21.05 5.11
C ARG A 327 15.27 -22.25 4.53
N ASP A 328 14.79 -22.77 3.39
CA ASP A 328 15.39 -23.89 2.70
C ASP A 328 16.69 -23.37 2.07
N GLU A 329 17.78 -23.60 2.79
CA GLU A 329 19.12 -23.21 2.34
C GLU A 329 19.45 -23.84 1.00
N GLU A 330 18.97 -25.04 0.73
CA GLU A 330 19.20 -25.75 -0.51
C GLU A 330 18.50 -25.04 -1.69
N LEU A 331 17.24 -24.66 -1.51
CA LEU A 331 16.49 -23.90 -2.52
C LEU A 331 17.11 -22.51 -2.76
N GLN A 332 17.54 -21.82 -1.69
CA GLN A 332 18.20 -20.53 -1.82
C GLN A 332 19.54 -20.65 -2.54
N ASN A 333 20.31 -21.68 -2.25
CA ASN A 333 21.57 -21.94 -2.94
C ASN A 333 21.34 -22.32 -4.41
N SER A 334 20.34 -23.15 -4.70
CA SER A 334 19.94 -23.47 -6.07
C SER A 334 19.49 -22.23 -6.85
N PHE A 335 18.77 -21.32 -6.20
CA PHE A 335 18.35 -20.05 -6.81
C PHE A 335 19.54 -19.14 -7.12
N LYS A 336 20.47 -18.97 -6.16
CA LYS A 336 21.70 -18.19 -6.37
C LYS A 336 22.53 -18.76 -7.52
N GLN A 337 22.69 -20.07 -7.54
CA GLN A 337 23.40 -20.76 -8.63
C GLN A 337 22.72 -20.52 -9.97
N TYR A 338 21.39 -20.62 -10.02
CA TYR A 338 20.63 -20.36 -11.24
C TYR A 338 20.87 -18.93 -11.77
N VAL A 339 20.84 -17.92 -10.90
CA VAL A 339 21.10 -16.52 -11.29
C VAL A 339 22.52 -16.36 -11.83
N ASN A 340 23.51 -17.00 -11.20
CA ASN A 340 24.90 -16.97 -11.67
C ASN A 340 25.03 -17.63 -13.05
N ASP A 341 24.49 -18.83 -13.24
CA ASP A 341 24.58 -19.60 -14.47
C ASP A 341 23.94 -18.88 -15.66
N PHE A 342 22.84 -18.16 -15.41
CA PHE A 342 22.15 -17.37 -16.44
C PHE A 342 23.06 -16.30 -17.08
N PHE A 343 23.99 -15.73 -16.34
CA PHE A 343 24.89 -14.70 -16.85
C PHE A 343 26.24 -15.25 -17.35
N VAL A 344 26.49 -16.53 -17.18
CA VAL A 344 27.72 -17.21 -17.66
C VAL A 344 27.47 -17.91 -18.98
N SER A 345 26.23 -18.36 -19.22
CA SER A 345 25.79 -18.95 -20.49
C SER A 345 25.56 -17.89 -21.57
#